data_f989397522b59b33554cca20e7ab0388
#
_entry.id   f989397522b59b33554cca20e7ab0388
#
_cell.length_a   1.000
_cell.length_b   1.000
_cell.length_c   1.000
_cell.angle_alpha   90.00
_cell.angle_beta   90.00
_cell.angle_gamma   90.00
#
_symmetry.space_group_name_H-M   'P 1'
#
loop_
_entity.id
_entity.type
_entity.pdbx_description
1 polymer ?
#
loop_
_entity_poly.entity_id
_entity_poly.type
_entity_poly.pdbx_seq_one_letter_code
_entity_poly.pdbx_strand_id
1 'polypeptide(L)'
;MGSIIEIGTIKDVEPWAQLRIALWPHHSLEDHCAELVRSFLSGNGKAAAFIARNDANEAIGLAEATLRHDYVNGCSSSPVLFLEGIYVRPADRRRGIARLLCNAVAEWGKSLGCVEFGSDAPLENAASHALHAALGFAETQRVVFFRKTL
;
A
#
# COMPACT_ATOMS: atom_id res chain seq x y z
N MET A 1 16.40 18.31 -2.78
CA MET A 1 15.31 17.93 -1.90
C MET A 1 14.74 16.59 -2.31
N GLY A 2 15.39 15.59 -1.87
CA GLY A 2 14.98 14.22 -2.17
C GLY A 2 14.07 13.66 -1.10
N SER A 3 13.16 12.77 -1.50
CA SER A 3 12.48 11.90 -0.55
C SER A 3 13.21 10.57 -0.54
N ILE A 4 13.44 10.02 0.65
CA ILE A 4 14.03 8.70 0.84
C ILE A 4 12.90 7.71 1.02
N ILE A 5 12.95 6.59 0.29
CA ILE A 5 11.99 5.49 0.42
C ILE A 5 12.69 4.33 1.10
N GLU A 6 12.16 3.90 2.22
CA GLU A 6 12.71 2.80 3.01
C GLU A 6 11.63 1.82 3.41
N ILE A 7 12.02 0.55 3.58
CA ILE A 7 11.12 -0.47 4.11
C ILE A 7 10.78 -0.15 5.58
N GLY A 8 9.51 -0.31 5.95
CA GLY A 8 9.04 -0.07 7.31
C GLY A 8 9.55 -1.13 8.28
N THR A 9 10.03 -0.68 9.44
CA THR A 9 10.54 -1.53 10.53
C THR A 9 9.84 -1.23 11.85
N ILE A 10 10.20 -1.95 12.90
CA ILE A 10 9.65 -1.74 14.24
C ILE A 10 9.83 -0.29 14.74
N LYS A 11 10.86 0.40 14.30
CA LYS A 11 11.12 1.80 14.66
C LYS A 11 10.11 2.78 14.06
N ASP A 12 9.40 2.34 13.01
CA ASP A 12 8.50 3.17 12.23
C ASP A 12 7.04 3.02 12.64
N VAL A 13 6.72 2.13 13.58
CA VAL A 13 5.34 1.71 13.89
C VAL A 13 4.43 2.90 14.17
N GLU A 14 4.84 3.84 15.01
CA GLU A 14 3.97 4.98 15.36
C GLU A 14 3.77 5.95 14.18
N PRO A 15 4.81 6.49 13.52
CA PRO A 15 4.59 7.35 12.35
C PRO A 15 3.89 6.63 11.20
N TRP A 16 4.15 5.35 11.01
CA TRP A 16 3.45 4.51 10.04
C TRP A 16 1.96 4.41 10.37
N ALA A 17 1.61 4.09 11.63
CA ALA A 17 0.22 4.03 12.08
C ALA A 17 -0.49 5.39 11.92
N GLN A 18 0.19 6.49 12.15
CA GLN A 18 -0.37 7.83 11.91
C GLN A 18 -0.76 8.03 10.44
N LEU A 19 0.08 7.59 9.51
CA LEU A 19 -0.24 7.65 8.08
C LEU A 19 -1.42 6.74 7.72
N ARG A 20 -1.52 5.58 8.37
CA ARG A 20 -2.63 4.63 8.15
C ARG A 20 -3.99 5.21 8.55
N ILE A 21 -4.05 6.05 9.57
CA ILE A 21 -5.30 6.68 10.01
C ILE A 21 -5.95 7.46 8.86
N ALA A 22 -5.15 8.09 8.01
CA ALA A 22 -5.65 8.83 6.86
C ALA A 22 -6.30 7.91 5.80
N LEU A 23 -5.80 6.69 5.63
CA LEU A 23 -6.36 5.69 4.72
C LEU A 23 -7.57 4.97 5.33
N TRP A 24 -7.47 4.61 6.60
CA TRP A 24 -8.47 3.79 7.29
C TRP A 24 -8.85 4.43 8.63
N PRO A 25 -9.65 5.51 8.61
CA PRO A 25 -9.94 6.33 9.79
C PRO A 25 -10.87 5.67 10.82
N HIS A 26 -11.43 4.50 10.50
CA HIS A 26 -12.34 3.78 11.40
C HIS A 26 -11.64 2.98 12.49
N HIS A 27 -10.32 2.90 12.46
CA HIS A 27 -9.50 2.21 13.45
C HIS A 27 -8.70 3.21 14.27
N SER A 28 -8.48 2.88 15.55
CA SER A 28 -7.66 3.72 16.44
C SER A 28 -6.17 3.60 16.11
N LEU A 29 -5.37 4.54 16.61
CA LEU A 29 -3.92 4.45 16.51
C LEU A 29 -3.40 3.15 17.10
N GLU A 30 -3.93 2.73 18.25
CA GLU A 30 -3.56 1.50 18.93
C GLU A 30 -3.87 0.28 18.06
N ASP A 31 -5.05 0.23 17.43
CA ASP A 31 -5.43 -0.85 16.52
C ASP A 31 -4.48 -0.93 15.33
N HIS A 32 -4.13 0.21 14.74
CA HIS A 32 -3.17 0.25 13.65
C HIS A 32 -1.79 -0.25 14.07
N CYS A 33 -1.30 0.17 15.23
CA CYS A 33 -0.01 -0.32 15.75
C CYS A 33 -0.02 -1.83 15.95
N ALA A 34 -1.09 -2.39 16.53
CA ALA A 34 -1.23 -3.82 16.74
C ALA A 34 -1.27 -4.59 15.40
N GLU A 35 -1.98 -4.06 14.40
CA GLU A 35 -2.03 -4.65 13.07
C GLU A 35 -0.66 -4.68 12.39
N LEU A 36 0.11 -3.61 12.51
CA LEU A 36 1.45 -3.54 11.92
C LEU A 36 2.38 -4.60 12.48
N VAL A 37 2.36 -4.78 13.80
CA VAL A 37 3.18 -5.82 14.45
C VAL A 37 2.75 -7.20 13.99
N ARG A 38 1.46 -7.46 13.96
CA ARG A 38 0.91 -8.78 13.61
C ARG A 38 1.12 -9.13 12.14
N SER A 39 0.85 -8.19 11.23
CA SER A 39 0.75 -8.49 9.80
C SER A 39 2.01 -8.19 9.00
N PHE A 40 2.80 -7.20 9.43
CA PHE A 40 3.98 -6.76 8.67
C PHE A 40 5.30 -7.14 9.35
N LEU A 41 5.36 -7.08 10.66
CA LEU A 41 6.60 -7.26 11.41
C LEU A 41 6.77 -8.67 11.98
N SER A 42 5.77 -9.54 11.84
CA SER A 42 5.83 -10.92 12.34
C SER A 42 6.76 -11.84 11.55
N GLY A 43 7.28 -11.38 10.41
CA GLY A 43 8.36 -12.07 9.70
C GLY A 43 7.94 -13.20 8.76
N ASN A 44 6.68 -13.29 8.33
CA ASN A 44 6.28 -14.31 7.35
C ASN A 44 6.70 -14.00 5.90
N GLY A 45 7.23 -12.80 5.64
CA GLY A 45 7.71 -12.39 4.31
C GLY A 45 6.64 -12.12 3.27
N LYS A 46 5.35 -12.14 3.65
CA LYS A 46 4.23 -11.99 2.72
C LYS A 46 3.65 -10.57 2.68
N ALA A 47 4.18 -9.68 3.49
CA ALA A 47 3.74 -8.29 3.53
C ALA A 47 4.94 -7.39 3.75
N ALA A 48 4.90 -6.21 3.13
CA ALA A 48 5.90 -5.17 3.32
C ALA A 48 5.26 -3.81 3.19
N ALA A 49 5.85 -2.82 3.83
CA ALA A 49 5.50 -1.43 3.63
C ALA A 49 6.74 -0.63 3.32
N PHE A 50 6.54 0.44 2.58
CA PHE A 50 7.58 1.41 2.25
C PHE A 50 7.14 2.77 2.73
N ILE A 51 8.05 3.47 3.39
CA ILE A 51 7.78 4.76 3.99
C ILE A 51 8.64 5.79 3.29
N ALA A 52 8.02 6.87 2.84
CA ALA A 52 8.71 8.02 2.30
C ALA A 52 9.01 9.01 3.40
N ARG A 53 10.24 9.50 3.45
CA ARG A 53 10.68 10.51 4.41
C ARG A 53 11.21 11.74 3.68
N ASN A 54 10.96 12.91 4.28
CA ASN A 54 11.52 14.17 3.80
C ASN A 54 12.93 14.41 4.36
N ASP A 55 13.52 15.55 4.04
CA ASP A 55 14.85 15.93 4.50
C ASP A 55 14.92 16.13 6.03
N ALA A 56 13.78 16.39 6.68
CA ALA A 56 13.68 16.46 8.13
C ALA A 56 13.44 15.10 8.80
N ASN A 57 13.54 14.01 8.02
CA ASN A 57 13.30 12.64 8.47
C ASN A 57 11.86 12.37 8.95
N GLU A 58 10.90 13.18 8.53
CA GLU A 58 9.49 12.95 8.81
C GLU A 58 8.89 11.96 7.82
N ALA A 59 8.04 11.05 8.31
CA ALA A 59 7.28 10.15 7.46
C ALA A 59 6.16 10.94 6.75
N ILE A 60 6.25 11.02 5.43
CA ILE A 60 5.34 11.85 4.61
C ILE A 60 4.48 11.03 3.65
N GLY A 61 4.78 9.76 3.50
CA GLY A 61 4.01 8.88 2.63
C GLY A 61 4.24 7.40 2.96
N LEU A 62 3.34 6.58 2.48
CA LEU A 62 3.27 5.16 2.80
C LEU A 62 2.70 4.38 1.62
N ALA A 63 3.28 3.21 1.35
CA ALA A 63 2.65 2.17 0.53
C ALA A 63 2.76 0.83 1.25
N GLU A 64 1.65 0.10 1.31
CA GLU A 64 1.58 -1.24 1.88
C GLU A 64 1.23 -2.24 0.81
N ALA A 65 1.89 -3.38 0.83
CA ALA A 65 1.66 -4.43 -0.15
C ALA A 65 1.74 -5.82 0.48
N THR A 66 1.05 -6.76 -0.13
CA THR A 66 1.05 -8.16 0.26
C THR A 66 1.29 -9.05 -0.96
N LEU A 67 1.71 -10.28 -0.71
CA LEU A 67 1.71 -11.35 -1.70
C LEU A 67 0.41 -12.12 -1.55
N ARG A 68 -0.37 -12.19 -2.62
CA ARG A 68 -1.62 -12.95 -2.63
C ARG A 68 -1.44 -14.22 -3.46
N HIS A 69 -1.68 -15.36 -2.83
CA HIS A 69 -1.60 -16.66 -3.47
C HIS A 69 -2.96 -17.16 -3.94
N ASP A 70 -4.04 -16.55 -3.44
CA ASP A 70 -5.40 -16.80 -3.90
C ASP A 70 -5.66 -16.09 -5.22
N TYR A 71 -6.77 -16.42 -5.87
CA TYR A 71 -7.18 -15.73 -7.08
C TYR A 71 -7.39 -14.24 -6.83
N VAL A 72 -6.78 -13.41 -7.66
CA VAL A 72 -6.97 -11.96 -7.68
C VAL A 72 -7.71 -11.60 -8.97
N ASN A 73 -8.82 -10.89 -8.82
CA ASN A 73 -9.64 -10.46 -9.97
C ASN A 73 -8.78 -9.69 -10.98
N GLY A 74 -8.83 -10.12 -12.23
CA GLY A 74 -8.10 -9.51 -13.32
C GLY A 74 -6.65 -9.95 -13.47
N CYS A 75 -6.16 -10.85 -12.60
CA CYS A 75 -4.82 -11.44 -12.67
C CYS A 75 -4.88 -12.93 -12.97
N SER A 76 -3.83 -13.47 -13.57
CA SER A 76 -3.77 -14.88 -13.99
C SER A 76 -2.61 -15.65 -13.37
N SER A 77 -1.72 -15.00 -12.65
CA SER A 77 -0.55 -15.62 -12.01
C SER A 77 -0.70 -15.76 -10.50
N SER A 78 0.24 -16.44 -9.86
CA SER A 78 0.34 -16.57 -8.41
C SER A 78 1.82 -16.77 -8.03
N PRO A 79 2.35 -16.08 -7.00
CA PRO A 79 1.66 -15.04 -6.25
C PRO A 79 1.46 -13.76 -7.06
N VAL A 80 0.45 -12.98 -6.68
CA VAL A 80 0.23 -11.62 -7.20
C VAL A 80 0.71 -10.65 -6.15
N LEU A 81 1.51 -9.68 -6.56
CA LEU A 81 1.82 -8.51 -5.73
C LEU A 81 0.58 -7.64 -5.65
N PHE A 82 0.11 -7.33 -4.45
CA PHE A 82 -1.11 -6.57 -4.27
C PHE A 82 -0.85 -5.30 -3.46
N LEU A 83 -1.21 -4.15 -4.02
CA LEU A 83 -1.13 -2.85 -3.33
C LEU A 83 -2.35 -2.71 -2.43
N GLU A 84 -2.14 -2.80 -1.13
CA GLU A 84 -3.20 -2.71 -0.12
C GLU A 84 -3.59 -1.25 0.16
N GLY A 85 -2.63 -0.35 0.12
CA GLY A 85 -2.88 1.07 0.32
C GLY A 85 -1.68 1.92 -0.06
N ILE A 86 -1.94 3.15 -0.47
CA ILE A 86 -0.92 4.14 -0.75
C ILE A 86 -1.42 5.51 -0.33
N TYR A 87 -0.57 6.26 0.34
CA TYR A 87 -0.93 7.57 0.85
C TYR A 87 0.28 8.49 0.86
N VAL A 88 0.07 9.74 0.50
CA VAL A 88 1.04 10.84 0.64
C VAL A 88 0.33 11.99 1.33
N ARG A 89 0.96 12.58 2.35
CA ARG A 89 0.40 13.73 3.05
C ARG A 89 0.05 14.84 2.04
N PRO A 90 -1.09 15.54 2.20
CA PRO A 90 -1.52 16.56 1.24
C PRO A 90 -0.45 17.59 0.91
N ALA A 91 0.32 18.05 1.91
CA ALA A 91 1.38 19.04 1.72
C ALA A 91 2.55 18.55 0.86
N ASP A 92 2.71 17.23 0.72
CA ASP A 92 3.84 16.62 0.03
C ASP A 92 3.45 16.00 -1.33
N ARG A 93 2.21 16.19 -1.75
CA ARG A 93 1.71 15.67 -3.02
C ARG A 93 2.26 16.44 -4.21
N ARG A 94 2.12 15.84 -5.42
CA ARG A 94 2.58 16.38 -6.71
C ARG A 94 4.10 16.54 -6.81
N ARG A 95 4.83 15.70 -6.07
CA ARG A 95 6.30 15.63 -6.08
C ARG A 95 6.80 14.27 -6.55
N GLY A 96 5.91 13.42 -7.06
CA GLY A 96 6.26 12.07 -7.53
C GLY A 96 6.48 11.04 -6.41
N ILE A 97 6.13 11.34 -5.16
CA ILE A 97 6.36 10.44 -4.02
C ILE A 97 5.55 9.15 -4.15
N ALA A 98 4.28 9.23 -4.57
CA ALA A 98 3.46 8.05 -4.78
C ALA A 98 4.08 7.11 -5.83
N ARG A 99 4.66 7.66 -6.89
CA ARG A 99 5.37 6.88 -7.90
C ARG A 99 6.61 6.21 -7.34
N LEU A 100 7.39 6.91 -6.53
CA LEU A 100 8.58 6.32 -5.88
C LEU A 100 8.19 5.19 -4.94
N LEU A 101 7.13 5.37 -4.16
CA LEU A 101 6.59 4.33 -3.28
C LEU A 101 6.12 3.12 -4.08
N CYS A 102 5.34 3.35 -5.13
CA CYS A 102 4.84 2.29 -5.98
C CYS A 102 5.98 1.51 -6.66
N ASN A 103 7.01 2.21 -7.12
CA ASN A 103 8.19 1.58 -7.71
C ASN A 103 8.94 0.71 -6.69
N ALA A 104 9.10 1.17 -5.45
CA ALA A 104 9.74 0.39 -4.39
C ALA A 104 8.96 -0.90 -4.10
N VAL A 105 7.63 -0.82 -4.04
CA VAL A 105 6.75 -1.99 -3.91
C VAL A 105 6.94 -2.93 -5.09
N ALA A 106 6.95 -2.41 -6.32
CA ALA A 106 7.11 -3.22 -7.53
C ALA A 106 8.44 -3.98 -7.53
N GLU A 107 9.53 -3.33 -7.15
CA GLU A 107 10.84 -3.99 -7.08
C GLU A 107 10.87 -5.08 -6.01
N TRP A 108 10.23 -4.85 -4.86
CA TRP A 108 10.07 -5.86 -3.84
C TRP A 108 9.32 -7.09 -4.36
N GLY A 109 8.17 -6.88 -5.04
CA GLY A 109 7.40 -7.98 -5.62
C GLY A 109 8.16 -8.76 -6.69
N LYS A 110 8.87 -8.06 -7.57
CA LYS A 110 9.73 -8.69 -8.58
C LYS A 110 10.80 -9.57 -7.95
N SER A 111 11.42 -9.12 -6.87
CA SER A 111 12.44 -9.89 -6.15
C SER A 111 11.90 -11.21 -5.58
N LEU A 112 10.59 -11.29 -5.37
CA LEU A 112 9.89 -12.47 -4.87
C LEU A 112 9.19 -13.28 -5.97
N GLY A 113 9.46 -12.96 -7.23
CA GLY A 113 8.96 -13.71 -8.37
C GLY A 113 7.60 -13.29 -8.91
N CYS A 114 7.02 -12.18 -8.42
CA CYS A 114 5.76 -11.69 -8.95
C CYS A 114 5.93 -11.11 -10.35
N VAL A 115 4.97 -11.40 -11.20
CA VAL A 115 4.91 -10.87 -12.58
C VAL A 115 3.69 -10.00 -12.83
N GLU A 116 2.76 -9.94 -11.86
CA GLU A 116 1.58 -9.07 -11.90
C GLU A 116 1.47 -8.29 -10.60
N PHE A 117 0.99 -7.06 -10.73
CA PHE A 117 0.79 -6.11 -9.64
C PHE A 117 -0.68 -5.69 -9.65
N GLY A 118 -1.44 -6.20 -8.71
CA GLY A 118 -2.87 -5.92 -8.57
C GLY A 118 -3.14 -4.85 -7.53
N SER A 119 -4.31 -4.25 -7.61
CA SER A 119 -4.84 -3.32 -6.63
C SER A 119 -6.35 -3.22 -6.79
N ASP A 120 -7.02 -2.60 -5.85
CA ASP A 120 -8.43 -2.27 -5.97
C ASP A 120 -8.75 -0.91 -5.36
N ALA A 121 -9.93 -0.42 -5.65
CA ALA A 121 -10.47 0.81 -5.06
C ALA A 121 -11.99 0.76 -5.12
N PRO A 122 -12.69 1.43 -4.17
CA PRO A 122 -14.12 1.59 -4.27
C PRO A 122 -14.53 2.24 -5.60
N LEU A 123 -15.64 1.81 -6.17
CA LEU A 123 -16.12 2.30 -7.45
C LEU A 123 -16.30 3.83 -7.47
N GLU A 124 -16.69 4.40 -6.33
CA GLU A 124 -16.98 5.83 -6.19
C GLU A 124 -15.70 6.67 -5.96
N ASN A 125 -14.56 6.04 -5.70
CA ASN A 125 -13.32 6.77 -5.38
C ASN A 125 -12.59 7.19 -6.65
N ALA A 126 -13.10 8.24 -7.32
CA ALA A 126 -12.52 8.74 -8.56
C ALA A 126 -11.06 9.21 -8.41
N ALA A 127 -10.70 9.75 -7.25
CA ALA A 127 -9.32 10.18 -6.99
C ALA A 127 -8.36 8.99 -6.99
N SER A 128 -8.76 7.88 -6.38
CA SER A 128 -7.97 6.64 -6.40
C SER A 128 -7.85 6.06 -7.81
N HIS A 129 -8.92 6.08 -8.60
CA HIS A 129 -8.88 5.63 -10.00
C HIS A 129 -7.87 6.45 -10.81
N ALA A 130 -7.87 7.77 -10.65
CA ALA A 130 -6.93 8.66 -11.33
C ALA A 130 -5.48 8.39 -10.90
N LEU A 131 -5.26 8.15 -9.60
CA LEU A 131 -3.93 7.80 -9.09
C LEU A 131 -3.43 6.47 -9.67
N HIS A 132 -4.27 5.44 -9.69
CA HIS A 132 -3.92 4.14 -10.27
C HIS A 132 -3.53 4.27 -11.75
N ALA A 133 -4.32 5.01 -12.52
CA ALA A 133 -3.99 5.27 -13.93
C ALA A 133 -2.65 6.00 -14.08
N ALA A 134 -2.40 7.01 -13.26
CA ALA A 134 -1.14 7.76 -13.27
C ALA A 134 0.06 6.90 -12.88
N LEU A 135 -0.13 5.88 -12.06
CA LEU A 135 0.90 4.91 -11.66
C LEU A 135 1.08 3.77 -12.66
N GLY A 136 0.30 3.72 -13.73
CA GLY A 136 0.42 2.73 -14.78
C GLY A 136 -0.48 1.50 -14.65
N PHE A 137 -1.40 1.49 -13.68
CA PHE A 137 -2.39 0.42 -13.56
C PHE A 137 -3.48 0.59 -14.62
N ALA A 138 -3.93 -0.51 -15.19
CA ALA A 138 -5.09 -0.56 -16.07
C ALA A 138 -6.27 -1.18 -15.33
N GLU A 139 -7.45 -0.59 -15.48
CA GLU A 139 -8.68 -1.18 -14.94
C GLU A 139 -8.96 -2.54 -15.62
N THR A 140 -9.23 -3.56 -14.83
CA THR A 140 -9.50 -4.92 -15.33
C THR A 140 -10.95 -5.30 -15.16
N GLN A 141 -11.49 -5.22 -13.95
CA GLN A 141 -12.84 -5.67 -13.62
C GLN A 141 -13.51 -4.75 -12.62
N ARG A 142 -14.83 -4.71 -12.69
CA ARG A 142 -15.67 -4.10 -11.66
C ARG A 142 -16.51 -5.20 -11.04
N VAL A 143 -16.54 -5.26 -9.70
CA VAL A 143 -17.23 -6.31 -8.96
C VAL A 143 -18.18 -5.70 -7.95
N VAL A 144 -19.22 -6.48 -7.60
CA VAL A 144 -20.15 -6.15 -6.52
C VAL A 144 -19.97 -7.21 -5.44
N PHE A 145 -19.79 -6.76 -4.20
CA PHE A 145 -19.65 -7.65 -3.06
C PHE A 145 -21.00 -7.86 -2.39
N PHE A 146 -21.29 -9.09 -1.98
CA PHE A 146 -22.52 -9.45 -1.27
C PHE A 146 -22.17 -10.07 0.07
N ARG A 147 -23.00 -9.80 1.07
CA ARG A 147 -22.84 -10.36 2.42
C ARG A 147 -24.22 -10.79 2.96
N LYS A 148 -24.24 -11.93 3.65
CA LYS A 148 -25.38 -12.41 4.42
C LYS A 148 -24.90 -12.83 5.80
N THR A 149 -25.53 -12.30 6.85
CA THR A 149 -25.25 -12.77 8.22
C THR A 149 -25.95 -14.10 8.47
N LEU A 150 -25.26 -15.04 9.13
CA LEU A 150 -25.80 -16.36 9.47
C LEU A 150 -26.24 -16.41 10.93
#